data_cab5f7d99c123ca956b14e63328d9ff3
#
_entry.id   cab5f7d99c123ca956b14e63328d9ff3
#
_cell.length_a   1.000
_cell.length_b   1.000
_cell.length_c   1.000
_cell.angle_alpha   90.00
_cell.angle_beta   90.00
_cell.angle_gamma   90.00
#
_symmetry.space_group_name_H-M   'P 1'
#
loop_
_entity.id
_entity.type
_entity.pdbx_description
1 polymer ?
#
loop_
_entity_poly.entity_id
_entity_poly.type
_entity_poly.pdbx_seq_one_letter_code
_entity_poly.pdbx_strand_id
1 'polypeptide(L)'
;VSAVTAPANGQFGTNCADDSTTINHGTECDLTCDAGYTLSAQPTCNEGTLTSTTATCTLQTCDVSAVTAPTNGQFGSVCTGEAGTTIADGASCDLACDAGYTLSAQPTCTGMDAVTGTATCTANTCLLPTTAVAGYDLTGVACSGLQTGSIACETDPTCATGYTGTP
;
A
#
# COMPACT_ATOMS: atom_id res chain seq x y z
N VAL A 1 -23.16 -34.22 21.32
CA VAL A 1 -22.54 -32.91 21.35
C VAL A 1 -22.32 -32.51 19.90
N SER A 2 -22.78 -31.34 19.48
CA SER A 2 -22.51 -30.84 18.12
C SER A 2 -21.03 -30.61 17.98
N ALA A 3 -20.43 -31.15 16.90
CA ALA A 3 -19.02 -30.97 16.63
C ALA A 3 -18.76 -29.51 16.23
N VAL A 4 -17.66 -28.92 16.71
CA VAL A 4 -17.13 -27.66 16.22
C VAL A 4 -16.40 -27.93 14.92
N THR A 5 -16.62 -27.12 13.92
CA THR A 5 -15.87 -27.19 12.65
C THR A 5 -14.90 -26.04 12.57
N ALA A 6 -13.69 -26.29 12.06
CA ALA A 6 -12.75 -25.22 11.79
C ALA A 6 -13.35 -24.24 10.76
N PRO A 7 -13.22 -22.94 10.98
CA PRO A 7 -13.71 -21.96 10.02
C PRO A 7 -12.87 -21.99 8.73
N ALA A 8 -13.48 -21.62 7.62
CA ALA A 8 -12.73 -21.35 6.40
C ALA A 8 -11.71 -20.22 6.68
N ASN A 9 -10.50 -20.33 6.18
CA ASN A 9 -9.37 -19.44 6.47
C ASN A 9 -9.01 -19.40 7.97
N GLY A 10 -9.06 -20.56 8.62
CA GLY A 10 -8.67 -20.72 10.00
C GLY A 10 -8.49 -22.19 10.38
N GLN A 11 -8.10 -22.42 11.61
CA GLN A 11 -7.74 -23.75 12.10
C GLN A 11 -8.09 -23.92 13.58
N PHE A 12 -8.08 -25.17 14.03
CA PHE A 12 -8.16 -25.51 15.46
C PHE A 12 -6.86 -25.13 16.18
N GLY A 13 -6.99 -24.66 17.41
CA GLY A 13 -5.89 -24.49 18.34
C GLY A 13 -5.63 -25.72 19.19
N THR A 14 -5.00 -25.53 20.35
CA THR A 14 -4.48 -26.64 21.18
C THR A 14 -5.50 -27.36 21.99
N ASN A 15 -6.57 -26.66 22.46
CA ASN A 15 -7.60 -27.27 23.35
C ASN A 15 -8.85 -27.72 22.58
N CYS A 16 -8.85 -27.61 21.27
CA CYS A 16 -9.93 -28.01 20.38
C CYS A 16 -9.32 -28.49 19.06
N ALA A 17 -8.53 -29.56 19.16
CA ALA A 17 -7.65 -29.98 18.07
C ALA A 17 -8.37 -30.62 16.88
N ASP A 18 -9.60 -31.10 17.07
CA ASP A 18 -10.43 -31.69 16.02
C ASP A 18 -11.90 -31.72 16.45
N ASP A 19 -12.78 -32.20 15.58
CA ASP A 19 -14.21 -32.32 15.79
C ASP A 19 -14.59 -33.41 16.82
N SER A 20 -13.65 -34.23 17.25
CA SER A 20 -13.83 -35.27 18.26
C SER A 20 -13.41 -34.86 19.69
N THR A 21 -12.71 -33.70 19.80
CA THR A 21 -12.20 -33.20 21.08
C THR A 21 -13.35 -32.74 21.97
N THR A 22 -13.32 -33.15 23.24
CA THR A 22 -14.27 -32.70 24.27
C THR A 22 -13.64 -31.61 25.11
N ILE A 23 -14.36 -30.52 25.32
CA ILE A 23 -13.96 -29.43 26.21
C ILE A 23 -14.84 -29.38 27.44
N ASN A 24 -14.27 -28.96 28.57
CA ASN A 24 -15.00 -28.90 29.86
C ASN A 24 -15.94 -27.67 29.88
N HIS A 25 -16.94 -27.77 30.78
CA HIS A 25 -17.79 -26.61 31.06
C HIS A 25 -16.98 -25.37 31.43
N GLY A 26 -17.33 -24.25 30.85
CA GLY A 26 -16.67 -22.97 31.05
C GLY A 26 -15.37 -22.77 30.26
N THR A 27 -14.94 -23.74 29.42
CA THR A 27 -13.78 -23.57 28.54
C THR A 27 -14.17 -23.18 27.13
N GLU A 28 -13.31 -22.44 26.49
CA GLU A 28 -13.43 -22.03 25.07
C GLU A 28 -12.70 -23.02 24.17
N CYS A 29 -13.25 -23.24 22.99
CA CYS A 29 -12.56 -23.91 21.91
C CYS A 29 -11.68 -22.89 21.20
N ASP A 30 -10.36 -23.02 21.29
CA ASP A 30 -9.43 -22.10 20.70
C ASP A 30 -9.33 -22.28 19.17
N LEU A 31 -10.07 -21.49 18.46
CA LEU A 31 -9.98 -21.35 17.00
C LEU A 31 -9.11 -20.16 16.66
N THR A 32 -8.32 -20.28 15.61
CA THR A 32 -7.48 -19.19 15.10
C THR A 32 -7.76 -18.96 13.61
N CYS A 33 -7.78 -17.72 13.19
CA CYS A 33 -7.85 -17.37 11.78
C CYS A 33 -6.46 -17.23 11.18
N ASP A 34 -6.37 -17.44 9.88
CA ASP A 34 -5.20 -17.14 9.10
C ASP A 34 -4.88 -15.63 9.15
N ALA A 35 -3.64 -15.29 8.83
CA ALA A 35 -3.22 -13.88 8.79
C ALA A 35 -4.14 -13.06 7.86
N GLY A 36 -4.52 -11.86 8.28
CA GLY A 36 -5.45 -10.99 7.56
C GLY A 36 -6.93 -11.29 7.78
N TYR A 37 -7.27 -12.21 8.68
CA TYR A 37 -8.66 -12.51 9.02
C TYR A 37 -8.93 -12.32 10.51
N THR A 38 -10.16 -11.98 10.85
CA THR A 38 -10.65 -11.83 12.23
C THR A 38 -11.68 -12.89 12.55
N LEU A 39 -11.52 -13.55 13.70
CA LEU A 39 -12.47 -14.52 14.20
C LEU A 39 -13.73 -13.84 14.77
N SER A 40 -14.90 -14.34 14.43
CA SER A 40 -16.17 -13.80 14.92
C SER A 40 -16.37 -14.01 16.42
N ALA A 41 -16.13 -15.21 16.92
CA ALA A 41 -16.21 -15.56 18.33
C ALA A 41 -15.59 -16.94 18.57
N GLN A 42 -15.13 -17.19 19.81
CA GLN A 42 -14.74 -18.52 20.27
C GLN A 42 -15.97 -19.30 20.76
N PRO A 43 -16.20 -20.54 20.30
CA PRO A 43 -17.21 -21.40 20.91
C PRO A 43 -16.87 -21.74 22.36
N THR A 44 -17.83 -21.62 23.27
CA THR A 44 -17.66 -21.91 24.68
C THR A 44 -18.58 -23.06 25.07
N CYS A 45 -18.10 -23.98 25.90
CA CYS A 45 -18.93 -25.04 26.45
C CYS A 45 -19.71 -24.55 27.69
N ASN A 46 -21.02 -24.54 27.59
CA ASN A 46 -21.90 -24.22 28.74
C ASN A 46 -22.86 -25.36 28.98
N GLU A 47 -22.75 -25.96 30.17
CA GLU A 47 -23.63 -27.08 30.65
C GLU A 47 -23.77 -28.22 29.62
N GLY A 48 -22.67 -28.59 28.96
CA GLY A 48 -22.63 -29.65 27.96
C GLY A 48 -23.13 -29.23 26.56
N THR A 49 -23.40 -27.93 26.37
CA THR A 49 -23.82 -27.35 25.06
C THR A 49 -22.81 -26.29 24.62
N LEU A 50 -22.49 -26.26 23.34
CA LEU A 50 -21.69 -25.19 22.79
C LEU A 50 -22.53 -23.92 22.56
N THR A 51 -22.01 -22.77 22.96
CA THR A 51 -22.67 -21.46 22.73
C THR A 51 -22.78 -21.10 21.24
N SER A 52 -21.81 -21.59 20.45
CA SER A 52 -21.83 -21.50 18.99
C SER A 52 -21.15 -22.75 18.43
N THR A 53 -21.66 -23.26 17.34
CA THR A 53 -21.05 -24.37 16.59
C THR A 53 -20.33 -23.87 15.31
N THR A 54 -20.56 -22.61 14.96
CA THR A 54 -20.02 -22.00 13.75
C THR A 54 -19.28 -20.72 14.10
N ALA A 55 -17.98 -20.74 14.01
CA ALA A 55 -17.13 -19.55 13.98
C ALA A 55 -16.78 -19.22 12.52
N THR A 56 -16.59 -17.97 12.24
CA THR A 56 -16.19 -17.49 10.90
C THR A 56 -14.95 -16.62 10.98
N CYS A 57 -14.07 -16.78 10.00
CA CYS A 57 -12.94 -15.89 9.80
C CYS A 57 -13.31 -14.90 8.69
N THR A 58 -13.40 -13.63 9.03
CA THR A 58 -13.76 -12.54 8.12
C THR A 58 -12.51 -11.82 7.69
N LEU A 59 -12.33 -11.64 6.39
CA LEU A 59 -11.19 -10.90 5.83
C LEU A 59 -11.15 -9.48 6.41
N GLN A 60 -10.00 -9.07 6.90
CA GLN A 60 -9.75 -7.68 7.31
C GLN A 60 -9.56 -6.81 6.09
N THR A 61 -10.22 -5.67 6.08
CA THR A 61 -10.15 -4.70 4.99
C THR A 61 -10.10 -3.29 5.52
N CYS A 62 -9.45 -2.39 4.78
CA CYS A 62 -9.45 -0.95 5.05
C CYS A 62 -10.29 -0.21 4.02
N ASP A 63 -11.04 0.78 4.47
CA ASP A 63 -11.74 1.73 3.60
C ASP A 63 -10.72 2.70 2.98
N VAL A 64 -10.79 2.89 1.67
CA VAL A 64 -9.91 3.80 0.92
C VAL A 64 -10.53 5.16 0.61
N SER A 65 -11.72 5.46 1.13
CA SER A 65 -12.43 6.72 0.86
C SER A 65 -11.66 7.97 1.34
N ALA A 66 -10.80 7.83 2.34
CA ALA A 66 -9.94 8.90 2.83
C ALA A 66 -8.64 9.09 2.05
N VAL A 67 -8.32 8.18 1.13
CA VAL A 67 -7.14 8.30 0.28
C VAL A 67 -7.38 9.38 -0.75
N THR A 68 -6.44 10.29 -0.91
CA THR A 68 -6.48 11.35 -1.91
C THR A 68 -5.40 11.16 -2.97
N ALA A 69 -5.71 11.48 -4.20
CA ALA A 69 -4.70 11.51 -5.24
C ALA A 69 -3.64 12.58 -4.90
N PRO A 70 -2.35 12.27 -5.04
CA PRO A 70 -1.30 13.26 -4.82
C PRO A 70 -1.34 14.35 -5.88
N THR A 71 -0.90 15.56 -5.53
CA THR A 71 -0.66 16.62 -6.53
C THR A 71 0.36 16.13 -7.56
N ASN A 72 0.12 16.38 -8.84
CA ASN A 72 0.88 15.82 -9.96
C ASN A 72 0.86 14.29 -10.01
N GLY A 73 -0.29 13.72 -9.72
CA GLY A 73 -0.53 12.29 -9.79
C GLY A 73 -2.02 11.96 -9.83
N GLN A 74 -2.34 10.70 -9.86
CA GLN A 74 -3.69 10.20 -10.04
C GLN A 74 -3.94 8.91 -9.26
N PHE A 75 -5.21 8.57 -9.09
CA PHE A 75 -5.61 7.26 -8.62
C PHE A 75 -5.29 6.18 -9.66
N GLY A 76 -4.97 4.99 -9.18
CA GLY A 76 -4.96 3.79 -9.99
C GLY A 76 -6.33 3.09 -10.01
N SER A 77 -6.30 1.78 -10.15
CA SER A 77 -7.52 0.95 -10.22
C SER A 77 -7.94 0.37 -8.88
N VAL A 78 -7.02 0.32 -7.92
CA VAL A 78 -7.23 -0.30 -6.59
C VAL A 78 -7.76 0.71 -5.59
N CYS A 79 -7.15 1.88 -5.50
CA CYS A 79 -7.59 2.95 -4.62
C CYS A 79 -8.18 4.10 -5.45
N THR A 80 -9.49 4.21 -5.46
CA THR A 80 -10.21 5.23 -6.25
C THR A 80 -10.63 6.45 -5.43
N GLY A 81 -10.47 6.40 -4.11
CA GLY A 81 -10.99 7.44 -3.19
C GLY A 81 -12.51 7.45 -3.07
N GLU A 82 -13.21 6.47 -3.63
CA GLU A 82 -14.65 6.37 -3.57
C GLU A 82 -15.11 5.68 -2.28
N ALA A 83 -16.19 6.17 -1.70
CA ALA A 83 -16.79 5.59 -0.50
C ALA A 83 -17.23 4.15 -0.74
N GLY A 84 -16.91 3.27 0.21
CA GLY A 84 -17.25 1.84 0.16
C GLY A 84 -16.28 0.98 -0.66
N THR A 85 -15.23 1.57 -1.23
CA THR A 85 -14.13 0.81 -1.80
C THR A 85 -13.20 0.37 -0.67
N THR A 86 -12.84 -0.91 -0.64
CA THR A 86 -11.97 -1.48 0.38
C THR A 86 -10.84 -2.27 -0.24
N ILE A 87 -9.70 -2.30 0.44
CA ILE A 87 -8.56 -3.16 0.11
C ILE A 87 -8.26 -4.11 1.27
N ALA A 88 -7.74 -5.29 0.98
CA ALA A 88 -7.41 -6.29 1.98
C ALA A 88 -6.26 -5.84 2.89
N ASP A 89 -6.20 -6.41 4.11
CA ASP A 89 -5.06 -6.22 5.00
C ASP A 89 -3.74 -6.59 4.29
N GLY A 90 -2.73 -5.76 4.48
CA GLY A 90 -1.43 -5.88 3.82
C GLY A 90 -1.38 -5.39 2.36
N ALA A 91 -2.52 -5.11 1.74
CA ALA A 91 -2.56 -4.57 0.38
C ALA A 91 -2.22 -3.07 0.35
N SER A 92 -1.60 -2.64 -0.74
CA SER A 92 -1.25 -1.23 -0.99
C SER A 92 -2.11 -0.64 -2.09
N CYS A 93 -2.31 0.67 -2.02
CA CYS A 93 -2.86 1.43 -3.14
C CYS A 93 -1.96 1.36 -4.38
N ASP A 94 -2.49 1.79 -5.50
CA ASP A 94 -1.79 1.85 -6.78
C ASP A 94 -1.80 3.28 -7.35
N LEU A 95 -1.50 4.27 -6.50
CA LEU A 95 -1.39 5.66 -6.92
C LEU A 95 -0.20 5.83 -7.88
N ALA A 96 -0.36 6.68 -8.87
CA ALA A 96 0.66 6.94 -9.86
C ALA A 96 0.96 8.43 -9.95
N CYS A 97 2.23 8.78 -10.14
CA CYS A 97 2.61 10.14 -10.44
C CYS A 97 2.59 10.41 -11.94
N ASP A 98 2.36 11.66 -12.30
CA ASP A 98 2.50 12.13 -13.67
C ASP A 98 3.94 11.96 -14.16
N ALA A 99 4.10 11.99 -15.49
CA ALA A 99 5.43 11.89 -16.09
C ALA A 99 6.34 12.98 -15.52
N GLY A 100 7.51 12.57 -15.05
CA GLY A 100 8.48 13.47 -14.46
C GLY A 100 8.45 13.62 -12.96
N TYR A 101 7.61 12.89 -12.31
CA TYR A 101 7.53 12.85 -10.86
C TYR A 101 7.76 11.43 -10.33
N THR A 102 8.29 11.35 -9.12
CA THR A 102 8.52 10.09 -8.40
C THR A 102 7.62 10.02 -7.18
N LEU A 103 6.94 8.90 -7.00
CA LEU A 103 6.08 8.64 -5.86
C LEU A 103 6.92 8.34 -4.62
N SER A 104 6.54 8.93 -3.47
CA SER A 104 7.21 8.69 -2.19
C SER A 104 7.00 7.27 -1.67
N ALA A 105 5.76 6.85 -1.56
CA ALA A 105 5.33 5.53 -1.09
C ALA A 105 3.85 5.32 -1.43
N GLN A 106 3.42 4.06 -1.50
CA GLN A 106 2.00 3.71 -1.58
C GLN A 106 1.37 3.67 -0.18
N PRO A 107 0.18 4.24 0.01
CA PRO A 107 -0.60 3.98 1.21
C PRO A 107 -0.94 2.48 1.32
N THR A 108 -0.89 1.94 2.54
CA THR A 108 -1.05 0.50 2.79
C THR A 108 -2.13 0.26 3.84
N CYS A 109 -2.94 -0.77 3.65
CA CYS A 109 -3.88 -1.25 4.65
C CYS A 109 -3.13 -2.00 5.74
N THR A 110 -3.37 -1.62 6.99
CA THR A 110 -2.77 -2.29 8.15
C THR A 110 -3.83 -2.51 9.22
N GLY A 111 -4.26 -3.74 9.37
CA GLY A 111 -5.34 -4.11 10.27
C GLY A 111 -6.73 -3.75 9.73
N MET A 112 -7.70 -3.57 10.62
CA MET A 112 -9.11 -3.25 10.26
C MET A 112 -9.41 -1.74 10.19
N ASP A 113 -8.42 -0.89 10.37
CA ASP A 113 -8.71 0.53 10.57
C ASP A 113 -8.69 1.29 9.24
N ALA A 114 -7.72 2.08 9.02
CA ALA A 114 -7.65 2.93 7.83
C ALA A 114 -6.38 2.64 7.04
N VAL A 115 -6.41 2.99 5.79
CA VAL A 115 -5.19 3.02 4.99
C VAL A 115 -4.24 4.05 5.61
N THR A 116 -3.03 3.63 5.93
CA THR A 116 -1.99 4.48 6.50
C THR A 116 -0.99 4.95 5.45
N GLY A 117 -0.53 6.18 5.62
CA GLY A 117 0.44 6.81 4.73
C GLY A 117 -0.19 7.81 3.76
N THR A 118 0.57 8.82 3.43
CA THR A 118 0.24 9.80 2.40
C THR A 118 1.24 9.69 1.26
N ALA A 119 0.73 9.60 0.05
CA ALA A 119 1.54 9.61 -1.14
C ALA A 119 1.82 11.04 -1.59
N THR A 120 3.03 11.31 -1.98
CA THR A 120 3.43 12.59 -2.59
C THR A 120 4.19 12.32 -3.88
N CYS A 121 3.97 13.15 -4.88
CA CYS A 121 4.72 13.12 -6.12
C CYS A 121 5.75 14.26 -6.12
N THR A 122 7.01 13.89 -6.08
CA THR A 122 8.13 14.83 -6.10
C THR A 122 8.71 14.91 -7.51
N ALA A 123 8.88 16.14 -8.01
CA ALA A 123 9.47 16.34 -9.32
C ALA A 123 10.89 15.75 -9.39
N ASN A 124 11.14 15.01 -10.46
CA ASN A 124 12.47 14.49 -10.73
C ASN A 124 13.40 15.66 -11.09
N THR A 125 14.61 15.63 -10.59
CA THR A 125 15.63 16.62 -10.89
C THR A 125 16.66 16.03 -11.85
N CYS A 126 17.11 16.83 -12.82
CA CYS A 126 18.22 16.49 -13.67
C CYS A 126 19.48 17.19 -13.16
N LEU A 127 20.59 16.50 -13.19
CA LEU A 127 21.90 17.11 -12.96
C LEU A 127 22.48 17.56 -14.30
N LEU A 128 22.99 18.79 -14.30
CA LEU A 128 23.77 19.23 -15.43
C LEU A 128 25.07 18.41 -15.55
N PRO A 129 25.54 18.11 -16.76
CA PRO A 129 26.83 17.47 -16.93
C PRO A 129 27.94 18.36 -16.31
N THR A 130 28.67 17.82 -15.37
CA THR A 130 29.80 18.52 -14.70
C THR A 130 31.06 18.52 -15.53
N THR A 131 31.11 17.72 -16.58
CA THR A 131 32.24 17.65 -17.54
C THR A 131 31.89 18.39 -18.79
N ALA A 132 32.84 19.21 -19.24
CA ALA A 132 32.68 19.91 -20.51
C ALA A 132 32.37 18.96 -21.67
N VAL A 133 31.24 19.16 -22.31
CA VAL A 133 30.91 18.46 -23.55
C VAL A 133 31.75 19.09 -24.66
N ALA A 134 32.48 18.25 -25.40
CA ALA A 134 33.34 18.75 -26.46
C ALA A 134 32.57 19.64 -27.48
N GLY A 135 33.00 20.87 -27.67
CA GLY A 135 32.36 21.82 -28.56
C GLY A 135 31.35 22.77 -27.93
N TYR A 136 31.08 22.63 -26.61
CA TYR A 136 30.17 23.53 -25.87
C TYR A 136 30.90 24.22 -24.73
N ASP A 137 30.60 25.50 -24.55
CA ASP A 137 30.99 26.27 -23.36
C ASP A 137 29.81 26.33 -22.40
N LEU A 138 29.99 25.70 -21.25
CA LEU A 138 28.98 25.67 -20.18
C LEU A 138 29.23 26.75 -19.14
N THR A 139 30.18 27.63 -19.33
CA THR A 139 30.51 28.69 -18.38
C THR A 139 29.38 29.70 -18.28
N GLY A 140 28.80 29.81 -17.07
CA GLY A 140 27.70 30.74 -16.81
C GLY A 140 26.32 30.22 -17.19
N VAL A 141 26.20 28.95 -17.59
CA VAL A 141 24.89 28.30 -17.77
C VAL A 141 24.27 28.07 -16.41
N ALA A 142 23.27 28.86 -16.05
CA ALA A 142 22.49 28.70 -14.83
C ALA A 142 21.13 28.08 -15.19
N CYS A 143 20.92 26.83 -14.81
CA CYS A 143 19.65 26.19 -14.97
C CYS A 143 19.05 25.96 -13.57
N SER A 144 17.94 26.61 -13.26
CA SER A 144 17.21 26.45 -12.01
C SER A 144 15.89 25.74 -12.25
N GLY A 145 15.50 24.86 -11.32
CA GLY A 145 14.18 24.24 -11.35
C GLY A 145 13.99 23.20 -12.46
N LEU A 146 15.01 22.39 -12.74
CA LEU A 146 14.97 21.33 -13.73
C LEU A 146 13.87 20.30 -13.39
N GLN A 147 12.67 20.54 -13.91
CA GLN A 147 11.58 19.57 -13.90
C GLN A 147 11.52 18.90 -15.28
N THR A 148 11.16 17.62 -15.28
CA THR A 148 11.02 16.85 -16.51
C THR A 148 10.03 17.51 -17.48
N GLY A 149 10.48 17.74 -18.68
CA GLY A 149 9.67 18.26 -19.79
C GLY A 149 10.06 19.63 -20.32
N SER A 150 10.83 20.41 -19.60
CA SER A 150 11.40 21.68 -20.09
C SER A 150 12.65 22.00 -19.30
N ILE A 151 13.79 21.85 -19.94
CA ILE A 151 15.02 22.45 -19.42
C ILE A 151 14.96 23.92 -19.88
N ALA A 152 14.45 24.79 -19.03
CA ALA A 152 14.61 26.22 -19.21
C ALA A 152 15.89 26.64 -18.50
N CYS A 153 16.98 26.73 -19.22
CA CYS A 153 18.16 27.40 -18.72
C CYS A 153 17.96 28.90 -18.97
N GLU A 154 18.35 29.74 -18.02
CA GLU A 154 18.29 31.20 -18.20
C GLU A 154 19.24 31.67 -19.30
N THR A 155 20.24 30.87 -19.62
CA THR A 155 21.17 31.09 -20.73
C THR A 155 21.42 29.75 -21.42
N ASP A 156 21.24 29.72 -22.74
CA ASP A 156 21.57 28.54 -23.53
C ASP A 156 23.09 28.34 -23.59
N PRO A 157 23.54 27.05 -23.63
CA PRO A 157 24.96 26.79 -23.85
C PRO A 157 25.41 27.38 -25.19
N THR A 158 26.58 27.96 -25.22
CA THR A 158 27.17 28.50 -26.45
C THR A 158 28.21 27.55 -27.02
N CYS A 159 28.45 27.66 -28.34
CA CYS A 159 29.53 26.90 -28.91
C CYS A 159 30.88 27.42 -28.38
N ALA A 160 31.77 26.51 -28.00
CA ALA A 160 33.14 26.85 -27.62
C ALA A 160 33.88 27.44 -28.81
N THR A 161 34.93 28.22 -28.56
CA THR A 161 35.75 28.85 -29.60
C THR A 161 36.26 27.82 -30.60
N GLY A 162 35.98 28.03 -31.87
CA GLY A 162 36.34 27.12 -32.96
C GLY A 162 35.25 26.13 -33.40
N TYR A 163 34.08 26.19 -32.74
CA TYR A 163 32.91 25.38 -33.12
C TYR A 163 31.77 26.28 -33.61
N THR A 164 30.98 25.77 -34.54
CA THR A 164 29.79 26.46 -35.08
C THR A 164 28.59 25.51 -35.04
N GLY A 165 27.42 26.03 -34.64
CA GLY A 165 26.16 25.28 -34.57
C GLY A 165 25.17 25.99 -33.68
N THR A 166 23.93 25.47 -33.64
CA THR A 166 22.92 25.82 -32.64
C THR A 166 22.90 24.72 -31.59
N PRO A 167 22.84 25.06 -30.32
CA PRO A 167 22.72 24.09 -29.22
C PRO A 167 21.46 23.26 -29.34
#